data_71675f7f7a4c02f014cee08cdf01ff6f
#
_entry.id   71675f7f7a4c02f014cee08cdf01ff6f
#
_cell.length_a   1.000
_cell.length_b   1.000
_cell.length_c   1.000
_cell.angle_alpha   90.00
_cell.angle_beta   90.00
_cell.angle_gamma   90.00
#
_symmetry.space_group_name_H-M   'P 1'
#
loop_
_entity.id
_entity.type
_entity.pdbx_description
1 polymer ?
#
loop_
_entity_poly.entity_id
_entity_poly.type
_entity_poly.pdbx_seq_one_letter_code
_entity_poly.pdbx_strand_id
1 'polypeptide(L)'
;MVFAVVVVRAVRPAPPAHDLVPSVAVDDPAFVPTLEAHVTTPITRGNRATLLVNGDAIFPAKLAAIRAARTSITYAEYFWGEGQVGADIAEALAERCRAGIPVKVLLDAVGALYMPDAHRATMLRAGCRVHTFRPLVRLGLRRHNNRNHRRILVVDGHIGHTGGSGVSDKWTGNGTAEDHWHDVDLHLEGPGVQWLQSAFAENWREATHEILGGAAYFPLPAPAGDVRLQIVASSPVAGSYAAYTLVLLAIASARQSVLVTNPYFVLDTQMTNAMLAAARRGVRVRVLTPGKIDHNLVRSASRHDYGALLQGGVEIFEYQASLLHAKTMVVDATWATLGSTNFDNRSFALNDELNVGMHDPALARRMQEIFERDLERARRIDYESWRRRGIKERLMETLVLPVRDLL
;
A
#
# COMPACT_ATOMS: atom_id res chain seq x y z
N MET A 1 -35.48 4.20 4.56
CA MET A 1 -34.27 4.95 4.87
C MET A 1 -33.66 4.58 6.23
N VAL A 2 -34.39 4.55 7.33
CA VAL A 2 -33.87 4.15 8.67
C VAL A 2 -33.34 2.72 8.71
N PHE A 3 -34.02 1.76 8.05
CA PHE A 3 -33.59 0.36 8.02
C PHE A 3 -32.27 0.15 7.23
N ALA A 4 -32.04 0.89 6.16
CA ALA A 4 -30.78 0.86 5.40
C ALA A 4 -29.61 1.44 6.22
N VAL A 5 -29.85 2.49 7.01
CA VAL A 5 -28.85 3.09 7.90
C VAL A 5 -28.50 2.14 9.05
N VAL A 6 -29.46 1.39 9.58
CA VAL A 6 -29.21 0.39 10.64
C VAL A 6 -28.44 -0.80 10.09
N VAL A 7 -28.75 -1.30 8.89
CA VAL A 7 -28.02 -2.40 8.24
C VAL A 7 -26.57 -1.98 7.90
N VAL A 8 -26.37 -0.75 7.43
CA VAL A 8 -25.02 -0.21 7.17
C VAL A 8 -24.20 -0.09 8.47
N ARG A 9 -24.82 0.34 9.58
CA ARG A 9 -24.14 0.38 10.89
C ARG A 9 -23.82 -1.00 11.48
N ALA A 10 -24.67 -2.01 11.23
CA ALA A 10 -24.47 -3.38 11.72
C ALA A 10 -23.39 -4.16 10.95
N VAL A 11 -22.90 -3.64 9.81
CA VAL A 11 -21.91 -4.30 8.93
C VAL A 11 -20.65 -3.45 8.77
N ARG A 12 -20.39 -2.48 9.66
CA ARG A 12 -19.17 -1.68 9.62
C ARG A 12 -18.02 -2.44 10.28
N PRO A 13 -17.13 -3.08 9.53
CA PRO A 13 -15.90 -3.56 10.10
C PRO A 13 -15.06 -2.34 10.50
N ALA A 14 -14.49 -2.39 11.68
CA ALA A 14 -13.52 -1.41 12.14
C ALA A 14 -12.31 -2.17 12.69
N PRO A 15 -11.10 -1.61 12.59
CA PRO A 15 -9.96 -2.17 13.32
C PRO A 15 -10.26 -2.21 14.81
N PRO A 16 -9.66 -3.17 15.55
CA PRO A 16 -9.80 -3.21 16.99
C PRO A 16 -9.22 -1.95 17.63
N ALA A 17 -9.89 -1.46 18.68
CA ALA A 17 -9.35 -0.36 19.47
C ALA A 17 -8.15 -0.84 20.28
N HIS A 18 -7.09 -0.02 20.33
CA HIS A 18 -5.87 -0.30 21.06
C HIS A 18 -5.55 0.83 22.04
N ASP A 19 -5.24 0.50 23.28
CA ASP A 19 -4.66 1.45 24.22
C ASP A 19 -3.16 1.57 23.94
N LEU A 20 -2.77 2.64 23.26
CA LEU A 20 -1.37 2.89 22.91
C LEU A 20 -0.66 3.55 24.08
N VAL A 21 0.25 2.82 24.71
CA VAL A 21 1.20 3.38 25.67
C VAL A 21 2.53 3.59 24.94
N PRO A 22 2.88 4.80 24.52
CA PRO A 22 4.13 5.09 23.82
C PRO A 22 5.31 4.97 24.77
N SER A 23 5.86 3.78 24.90
CA SER A 23 6.94 3.48 25.84
C SER A 23 8.31 3.43 25.17
N VAL A 24 8.38 3.26 23.84
CA VAL A 24 9.60 2.94 23.11
C VAL A 24 9.76 3.87 21.92
N ALA A 25 10.92 4.49 21.72
CA ALA A 25 11.23 5.28 20.53
C ALA A 25 11.61 4.36 19.34
N VAL A 26 11.49 4.84 18.08
CA VAL A 26 11.80 4.03 16.90
C VAL A 26 13.29 3.65 16.79
N ASP A 27 14.17 4.39 17.46
CA ASP A 27 15.63 4.15 17.55
C ASP A 27 16.02 3.34 18.81
N ASP A 28 15.06 3.05 19.71
CA ASP A 28 15.30 2.22 20.89
C ASP A 28 15.43 0.75 20.48
N PRO A 29 16.44 0.01 21.03
CA PRO A 29 16.58 -1.43 20.77
C PRO A 29 15.33 -2.27 21.06
N ALA A 30 14.44 -1.83 21.97
CA ALA A 30 13.18 -2.50 22.28
C ALA A 30 12.07 -2.28 21.24
N PHE A 31 12.23 -1.32 20.32
CA PHE A 31 11.20 -1.05 19.29
C PHE A 31 11.00 -2.24 18.36
N VAL A 32 12.09 -2.85 17.88
CA VAL A 32 12.04 -4.01 16.99
C VAL A 32 11.31 -5.21 17.63
N PRO A 33 11.68 -5.69 18.82
CA PRO A 33 10.95 -6.78 19.48
C PRO A 33 9.48 -6.44 19.76
N THR A 34 9.21 -5.18 20.14
CA THR A 34 7.83 -4.71 20.34
C THR A 34 7.01 -4.82 19.04
N LEU A 35 7.57 -4.36 17.95
CA LEU A 35 6.89 -4.40 16.66
C LEU A 35 6.65 -5.84 16.20
N GLU A 36 7.67 -6.71 16.27
CA GLU A 36 7.57 -8.15 15.92
C GLU A 36 6.47 -8.87 16.73
N ALA A 37 6.37 -8.56 18.02
CA ALA A 37 5.36 -9.16 18.91
C ALA A 37 3.92 -8.81 18.48
N HIS A 38 3.70 -7.61 17.95
CA HIS A 38 2.36 -7.14 17.61
C HIS A 38 1.95 -7.34 16.16
N VAL A 39 2.92 -7.36 15.22
CA VAL A 39 2.61 -7.60 13.80
C VAL A 39 2.87 -9.05 13.36
N THR A 40 3.38 -9.89 14.26
CA THR A 40 3.60 -11.35 14.09
C THR A 40 4.47 -11.73 12.89
N THR A 41 5.28 -10.81 12.40
CA THR A 41 6.22 -11.04 11.30
C THR A 41 7.63 -10.67 11.75
N PRO A 42 8.63 -11.54 11.57
CA PRO A 42 9.99 -11.26 12.00
C PRO A 42 10.67 -10.23 11.09
N ILE A 43 11.63 -9.51 11.66
CA ILE A 43 12.56 -8.69 10.90
C ILE A 43 13.62 -9.58 10.27
N THR A 44 13.75 -9.48 8.96
CA THR A 44 14.81 -10.15 8.21
C THR A 44 16.03 -9.23 8.08
N ARG A 45 17.22 -9.83 8.13
CA ARG A 45 18.52 -9.16 7.91
C ARG A 45 19.14 -9.68 6.63
N GLY A 46 20.11 -8.97 6.10
CA GLY A 46 20.80 -9.40 4.89
C GLY A 46 20.05 -9.06 3.59
N ASN A 47 19.16 -8.07 3.62
CA ASN A 47 18.43 -7.67 2.42
C ASN A 47 19.16 -6.53 1.68
N ARG A 48 18.91 -6.42 0.37
CA ARG A 48 19.15 -5.24 -0.44
C ARG A 48 17.80 -4.69 -0.85
N ALA A 49 17.58 -3.41 -0.61
CA ALA A 49 16.33 -2.73 -0.93
C ALA A 49 16.60 -1.44 -1.69
N THR A 50 15.93 -1.26 -2.83
CA THR A 50 16.07 -0.07 -3.68
C THR A 50 14.70 0.56 -3.89
N LEU A 51 14.57 1.84 -3.56
CA LEU A 51 13.36 2.62 -3.82
C LEU A 51 13.26 2.95 -5.31
N LEU A 52 12.14 2.62 -5.92
CA LEU A 52 11.81 2.92 -7.29
C LEU A 52 10.73 4.01 -7.30
N VAL A 53 11.11 5.20 -7.73
CA VAL A 53 10.22 6.37 -7.73
C VAL A 53 9.66 6.58 -9.13
N ASN A 54 8.34 6.50 -9.24
CA ASN A 54 7.57 6.67 -10.46
C ASN A 54 7.81 5.62 -11.55
N GLY A 55 6.97 5.65 -12.58
CA GLY A 55 6.94 4.64 -13.63
C GLY A 55 8.24 4.48 -14.41
N ASP A 56 8.99 5.57 -14.59
CA ASP A 56 10.28 5.54 -15.30
C ASP A 56 11.32 4.65 -14.59
N ALA A 57 11.19 4.45 -13.28
CA ALA A 57 12.04 3.51 -12.53
C ALA A 57 11.34 2.15 -12.31
N ILE A 58 10.02 2.16 -12.02
CA ILE A 58 9.24 1.00 -11.61
C ILE A 58 9.12 -0.03 -12.74
N PHE A 59 8.63 0.39 -13.91
CA PHE A 59 8.29 -0.57 -14.96
C PHE A 59 9.52 -1.18 -15.65
N PRO A 60 10.59 -0.43 -15.98
CA PRO A 60 11.81 -1.04 -16.49
C PRO A 60 12.41 -2.08 -15.54
N ALA A 61 12.40 -1.82 -14.21
CA ALA A 61 12.89 -2.76 -13.21
C ALA A 61 12.03 -4.03 -13.14
N LYS A 62 10.69 -3.91 -13.12
CA LYS A 62 9.77 -5.05 -13.15
C LYS A 62 9.94 -5.89 -14.43
N LEU A 63 9.99 -5.23 -15.61
CA LEU A 63 10.18 -5.92 -16.90
C LEU A 63 11.53 -6.63 -16.99
N ALA A 64 12.61 -6.00 -16.50
CA ALA A 64 13.92 -6.61 -16.47
C ALA A 64 13.92 -7.87 -15.57
N ALA A 65 13.32 -7.80 -14.38
CA ALA A 65 13.20 -8.94 -13.49
C ALA A 65 12.38 -10.08 -14.11
N ILE A 66 11.23 -9.79 -14.71
CA ILE A 66 10.38 -10.78 -15.38
C ILE A 66 11.16 -11.49 -16.50
N ARG A 67 11.83 -10.73 -17.39
CA ARG A 67 12.58 -11.30 -18.52
C ARG A 67 13.79 -12.12 -18.07
N ALA A 68 14.37 -11.80 -16.92
CA ALA A 68 15.51 -12.53 -16.35
C ALA A 68 15.10 -13.84 -15.63
N ALA A 69 13.83 -14.10 -15.42
CA ALA A 69 13.32 -15.25 -14.67
C ALA A 69 13.79 -16.59 -15.27
N ARG A 70 14.20 -17.52 -14.40
CA ARG A 70 14.74 -18.85 -14.77
C ARG A 70 13.98 -20.01 -14.16
N THR A 71 13.33 -19.84 -13.01
CA THR A 71 12.71 -20.92 -12.26
C THR A 71 11.23 -20.72 -11.99
N SER A 72 10.79 -19.50 -11.65
CA SER A 72 9.38 -19.22 -11.42
C SER A 72 9.06 -17.72 -11.41
N ILE A 73 7.81 -17.37 -11.69
CA ILE A 73 7.27 -16.03 -11.46
C ILE A 73 5.93 -16.16 -10.74
N THR A 74 5.74 -15.36 -9.67
CA THR A 74 4.44 -15.14 -9.05
C THR A 74 4.13 -13.65 -9.06
N TYR A 75 2.93 -13.29 -9.53
CA TYR A 75 2.52 -11.90 -9.68
C TYR A 75 1.10 -11.71 -9.18
N ALA A 76 0.92 -10.94 -8.11
CA ALA A 76 -0.38 -10.47 -7.63
C ALA A 76 -0.53 -8.98 -7.93
N GLU A 77 -1.67 -8.61 -8.52
CA GLU A 77 -1.96 -7.22 -8.86
C GLU A 77 -3.42 -6.89 -8.54
N TYR A 78 -3.62 -5.72 -7.92
CA TYR A 78 -4.96 -5.18 -7.70
C TYR A 78 -5.49 -4.53 -8.96
N PHE A 79 -4.81 -3.47 -9.45
CA PHE A 79 -5.27 -2.69 -10.58
C PHE A 79 -4.47 -3.00 -11.84
N TRP A 80 -5.20 -3.51 -12.85
CA TRP A 80 -4.66 -3.68 -14.20
C TRP A 80 -5.60 -3.01 -15.18
N GLY A 81 -5.16 -1.89 -15.76
CA GLY A 81 -5.93 -1.09 -16.72
C GLY A 81 -5.40 -1.19 -18.15
N GLU A 82 -5.88 -0.27 -18.96
CA GLU A 82 -5.43 -0.07 -20.33
C GLU A 82 -4.02 0.54 -20.38
N GLY A 83 -3.37 0.41 -21.54
CA GLY A 83 -2.10 1.04 -21.86
C GLY A 83 -1.00 0.08 -22.30
N GLN A 84 0.09 0.67 -22.82
CA GLN A 84 1.21 -0.07 -23.38
C GLN A 84 1.97 -0.85 -22.29
N VAL A 85 2.14 -0.28 -21.11
CA VAL A 85 2.85 -0.96 -20.01
C VAL A 85 2.17 -2.27 -19.60
N GLY A 86 0.83 -2.32 -19.65
CA GLY A 86 0.06 -3.53 -19.39
C GLY A 86 0.28 -4.61 -20.46
N ALA A 87 0.36 -4.21 -21.73
CA ALA A 87 0.69 -5.09 -22.83
C ALA A 87 2.12 -5.63 -22.71
N ASP A 88 3.09 -4.77 -22.39
CA ASP A 88 4.51 -5.14 -22.25
C ASP A 88 4.73 -6.15 -21.13
N ILE A 89 4.07 -5.95 -19.97
CA ILE A 89 4.14 -6.88 -18.83
C ILE A 89 3.48 -8.21 -19.20
N ALA A 90 2.29 -8.19 -19.86
CA ALA A 90 1.61 -9.40 -20.27
C ALA A 90 2.44 -10.21 -21.27
N GLU A 91 3.09 -9.55 -22.24
CA GLU A 91 3.97 -10.19 -23.19
C GLU A 91 5.24 -10.75 -22.55
N ALA A 92 5.90 -10.00 -21.64
CA ALA A 92 7.08 -10.47 -20.93
C ALA A 92 6.77 -11.73 -20.08
N LEU A 93 5.61 -11.77 -19.40
CA LEU A 93 5.14 -12.95 -18.69
C LEU A 93 4.87 -14.12 -19.65
N ALA A 94 4.23 -13.85 -20.79
CA ALA A 94 3.94 -14.84 -21.83
C ALA A 94 5.23 -15.41 -22.44
N GLU A 95 6.27 -14.60 -22.68
CA GLU A 95 7.59 -15.06 -23.12
C GLU A 95 8.19 -16.07 -22.14
N ARG A 96 8.08 -15.84 -20.84
CA ARG A 96 8.59 -16.78 -19.83
C ARG A 96 7.79 -18.07 -19.80
N CYS A 97 6.45 -17.98 -19.93
CA CYS A 97 5.60 -19.17 -20.04
C CYS A 97 5.99 -20.04 -21.26
N ARG A 98 6.19 -19.42 -22.44
CA ARG A 98 6.65 -20.12 -23.65
C ARG A 98 8.05 -20.73 -23.50
N ALA A 99 8.89 -20.13 -22.66
CA ALA A 99 10.20 -20.68 -22.31
C ALA A 99 10.13 -21.80 -21.24
N GLY A 100 8.92 -22.22 -20.84
CA GLY A 100 8.73 -23.30 -19.87
C GLY A 100 8.85 -22.87 -18.41
N ILE A 101 8.97 -21.57 -18.12
CA ILE A 101 9.01 -21.06 -16.75
C ILE A 101 7.58 -21.03 -16.18
N PRO A 102 7.32 -21.61 -15.00
CA PRO A 102 6.03 -21.52 -14.32
C PRO A 102 5.71 -20.08 -13.93
N VAL A 103 4.65 -19.51 -14.51
CA VAL A 103 4.14 -18.17 -14.20
C VAL A 103 2.74 -18.26 -13.62
N LYS A 104 2.55 -17.69 -12.43
CA LYS A 104 1.28 -17.63 -11.72
C LYS A 104 0.88 -16.18 -11.50
N VAL A 105 -0.26 -15.79 -12.06
CA VAL A 105 -0.79 -14.42 -11.98
C VAL A 105 -2.11 -14.45 -11.22
N LEU A 106 -2.24 -13.60 -10.20
CA LEU A 106 -3.43 -13.46 -9.38
C LEU A 106 -3.95 -12.02 -9.50
N LEU A 107 -5.11 -11.85 -10.08
CA LEU A 107 -5.72 -10.54 -10.32
C LEU A 107 -6.95 -10.37 -9.43
N ASP A 108 -7.09 -9.22 -8.78
CA ASP A 108 -8.32 -8.93 -8.02
C ASP A 108 -9.51 -8.78 -8.97
N ALA A 109 -10.67 -9.30 -8.57
CA ALA A 109 -11.87 -9.29 -9.41
C ALA A 109 -12.41 -7.91 -9.73
N VAL A 110 -12.20 -6.92 -8.84
CA VAL A 110 -12.68 -5.54 -9.01
C VAL A 110 -11.62 -4.69 -9.69
N GLY A 111 -10.40 -4.70 -9.18
CA GLY A 111 -9.33 -3.87 -9.72
C GLY A 111 -8.90 -4.23 -11.13
N ALA A 112 -9.07 -5.50 -11.54
CA ALA A 112 -8.76 -5.96 -12.89
C ALA A 112 -9.96 -5.93 -13.86
N LEU A 113 -11.07 -5.29 -13.51
CA LEU A 113 -12.22 -5.11 -14.44
C LEU A 113 -11.85 -4.27 -15.66
N TYR A 114 -10.87 -3.41 -15.54
CA TYR A 114 -10.38 -2.53 -16.62
C TYR A 114 -9.26 -3.14 -17.45
N MET A 115 -8.85 -4.38 -17.13
CA MET A 115 -7.81 -5.09 -17.90
C MET A 115 -8.33 -5.45 -19.27
N PRO A 116 -7.64 -5.07 -20.38
CA PRO A 116 -8.00 -5.51 -21.72
C PRO A 116 -7.96 -7.04 -21.82
N ASP A 117 -8.99 -7.63 -22.45
CA ASP A 117 -9.06 -9.08 -22.68
C ASP A 117 -7.85 -9.62 -23.45
N ALA A 118 -7.25 -8.79 -24.32
CA ALA A 118 -6.06 -9.14 -25.08
C ALA A 118 -4.87 -9.46 -24.16
N HIS A 119 -4.66 -8.70 -23.06
CA HIS A 119 -3.55 -8.93 -22.12
C HIS A 119 -3.72 -10.30 -21.42
N ARG A 120 -4.92 -10.57 -20.91
CA ARG A 120 -5.25 -11.87 -20.30
C ARG A 120 -5.11 -13.02 -21.29
N ALA A 121 -5.63 -12.85 -22.50
CA ALA A 121 -5.56 -13.87 -23.55
C ALA A 121 -4.12 -14.16 -23.99
N THR A 122 -3.24 -13.15 -24.05
CA THR A 122 -1.81 -13.31 -24.36
C THR A 122 -1.13 -14.23 -23.36
N MET A 123 -1.32 -13.98 -22.05
CA MET A 123 -0.77 -14.83 -21.00
C MET A 123 -1.34 -16.26 -21.02
N LEU A 124 -2.67 -16.41 -21.16
CA LEU A 124 -3.34 -17.70 -21.17
C LEU A 124 -2.91 -18.57 -22.37
N ARG A 125 -2.84 -17.98 -23.59
CA ARG A 125 -2.36 -18.69 -24.80
C ARG A 125 -0.92 -19.15 -24.69
N ALA A 126 -0.09 -18.45 -23.92
CA ALA A 126 1.30 -18.83 -23.67
C ALA A 126 1.45 -19.91 -22.59
N GLY A 127 0.36 -20.33 -21.94
CA GLY A 127 0.37 -21.35 -20.89
C GLY A 127 0.55 -20.80 -19.45
N CYS A 128 0.49 -19.48 -19.27
CA CYS A 128 0.52 -18.90 -17.93
C CYS A 128 -0.74 -19.25 -17.15
N ARG A 129 -0.63 -19.44 -15.84
CA ARG A 129 -1.76 -19.66 -14.93
C ARG A 129 -2.26 -18.33 -14.40
N VAL A 130 -3.38 -17.83 -14.95
CA VAL A 130 -3.99 -16.56 -14.58
C VAL A 130 -5.31 -16.83 -13.83
N HIS A 131 -5.39 -16.43 -12.57
CA HIS A 131 -6.56 -16.62 -11.73
C HIS A 131 -7.11 -15.27 -11.23
N THR A 132 -8.42 -15.26 -10.98
CA THR A 132 -9.13 -14.10 -10.42
C THR A 132 -9.36 -14.34 -8.93
N PHE A 133 -8.90 -13.41 -8.10
CA PHE A 133 -9.12 -13.44 -6.66
C PHE A 133 -10.53 -12.95 -6.34
N ARG A 134 -11.27 -13.74 -5.57
CA ARG A 134 -12.66 -13.48 -5.12
C ARG A 134 -13.57 -12.99 -6.26
N PRO A 135 -13.88 -13.85 -7.25
CA PRO A 135 -14.77 -13.52 -8.38
C PRO A 135 -16.15 -13.09 -7.89
N LEU A 136 -16.72 -12.03 -8.47
CA LEU A 136 -17.96 -11.42 -8.01
C LEU A 136 -19.19 -12.36 -8.07
N VAL A 137 -19.21 -13.33 -8.97
CA VAL A 137 -20.34 -14.24 -9.22
C VAL A 137 -20.46 -15.39 -8.20
N ARG A 138 -19.41 -15.67 -7.42
CA ARG A 138 -19.31 -16.86 -6.55
C ARG A 138 -19.39 -16.58 -5.06
N LEU A 139 -19.49 -15.32 -4.64
CA LEU A 139 -19.35 -14.96 -3.24
C LEU A 139 -20.65 -14.40 -2.65
N GLY A 140 -20.93 -14.75 -1.38
CA GLY A 140 -21.95 -14.07 -0.59
C GLY A 140 -21.58 -12.58 -0.34
N LEU A 141 -22.58 -11.72 -0.15
CA LEU A 141 -22.45 -10.25 -0.04
C LEU A 141 -21.31 -9.78 0.89
N ARG A 142 -21.01 -10.49 1.96
CA ARG A 142 -19.95 -10.11 2.92
C ARG A 142 -18.54 -10.21 2.34
N ARG A 143 -18.25 -11.21 1.48
CA ARG A 143 -16.90 -11.41 0.89
C ARG A 143 -16.65 -10.58 -0.37
N HIS A 144 -17.68 -10.00 -0.99
CA HIS A 144 -17.53 -9.14 -2.18
C HIS A 144 -16.77 -7.85 -1.87
N ASN A 145 -16.85 -7.36 -0.63
CA ASN A 145 -16.23 -6.09 -0.23
C ASN A 145 -14.75 -6.22 0.18
N ASN A 146 -14.27 -7.43 0.45
CA ASN A 146 -12.87 -7.67 0.82
C ASN A 146 -12.04 -7.96 -0.44
N ARG A 147 -11.08 -7.09 -0.75
CA ARG A 147 -10.27 -7.16 -1.98
C ARG A 147 -8.81 -7.45 -1.68
N ASN A 148 -8.10 -8.08 -2.60
CA ASN A 148 -6.66 -8.21 -2.54
C ASN A 148 -6.01 -6.93 -3.09
N HIS A 149 -5.57 -6.06 -2.20
CA HIS A 149 -4.91 -4.81 -2.57
C HIS A 149 -3.38 -4.91 -2.55
N ARG A 150 -2.85 -6.11 -2.29
CA ARG A 150 -1.40 -6.40 -2.33
C ARG A 150 -0.90 -6.34 -3.78
N ARG A 151 0.26 -5.71 -3.97
CA ARG A 151 1.00 -5.69 -5.22
C ARG A 151 2.30 -6.43 -4.98
N ILE A 152 2.45 -7.59 -5.58
CA ILE A 152 3.58 -8.48 -5.33
C ILE A 152 4.05 -9.08 -6.65
N LEU A 153 5.31 -8.85 -7.00
CA LEU A 153 6.00 -9.63 -8.02
C LEU A 153 7.18 -10.32 -7.35
N VAL A 154 7.24 -11.65 -7.43
CA VAL A 154 8.42 -12.41 -7.00
C VAL A 154 8.93 -13.22 -8.18
N VAL A 155 10.22 -13.10 -8.44
CA VAL A 155 10.95 -13.81 -9.50
C VAL A 155 11.98 -14.74 -8.85
N ASP A 156 11.90 -16.02 -9.24
CA ASP A 156 12.82 -17.10 -8.83
C ASP A 156 12.93 -17.26 -7.29
N GLY A 157 11.99 -16.68 -6.52
CA GLY A 157 12.03 -16.63 -5.06
C GLY A 157 13.17 -15.77 -4.48
N HIS A 158 13.92 -15.03 -5.32
CA HIS A 158 15.08 -14.24 -4.94
C HIS A 158 14.91 -12.74 -5.15
N ILE A 159 14.11 -12.32 -6.11
CA ILE A 159 13.83 -10.92 -6.42
C ILE A 159 12.36 -10.63 -6.13
N GLY A 160 12.10 -9.56 -5.39
CA GLY A 160 10.77 -9.11 -5.05
C GLY A 160 10.52 -7.66 -5.46
N HIS A 161 9.30 -7.36 -5.90
CA HIS A 161 8.81 -5.99 -6.07
C HIS A 161 7.48 -5.84 -5.34
N THR A 162 7.31 -4.72 -4.63
CA THR A 162 6.06 -4.34 -3.98
C THR A 162 5.98 -2.82 -3.83
N GLY A 163 4.78 -2.29 -3.62
CA GLY A 163 4.58 -0.84 -3.46
C GLY A 163 3.14 -0.42 -3.69
N GLY A 164 2.95 0.81 -4.18
CA GLY A 164 1.63 1.39 -4.45
C GLY A 164 1.19 1.30 -5.91
N SER A 165 2.11 1.09 -6.85
CA SER A 165 1.82 1.19 -8.29
C SER A 165 0.90 0.08 -8.80
N GLY A 166 -0.08 0.45 -9.64
CA GLY A 166 -0.83 -0.50 -10.47
C GLY A 166 -0.21 -0.66 -11.85
N VAL A 167 -0.83 -1.48 -12.69
CA VAL A 167 -0.43 -1.72 -14.08
C VAL A 167 -1.33 -0.92 -15.02
N SER A 168 -0.90 0.25 -15.42
CA SER A 168 -1.57 1.13 -16.41
C SER A 168 -0.63 2.26 -16.80
N ASP A 169 -0.82 2.83 -17.99
CA ASP A 169 -0.04 3.99 -18.45
C ASP A 169 -0.21 5.22 -17.54
N LYS A 170 -1.24 5.26 -16.69
CA LYS A 170 -1.38 6.29 -15.64
C LYS A 170 -0.20 6.34 -14.67
N TRP A 171 0.48 5.22 -14.42
CA TRP A 171 1.67 5.16 -13.56
C TRP A 171 2.98 5.28 -14.32
N THR A 172 2.97 5.45 -15.66
CA THR A 172 4.21 5.68 -16.42
C THR A 172 4.75 7.09 -16.20
N GLY A 173 5.95 7.36 -16.69
CA GLY A 173 6.59 8.67 -16.57
C GLY A 173 7.14 8.96 -15.17
N ASN A 174 7.41 10.24 -14.92
CA ASN A 174 8.11 10.71 -13.73
C ASN A 174 7.19 11.27 -12.61
N GLY A 175 5.87 11.11 -12.73
CA GLY A 175 4.90 11.57 -11.73
C GLY A 175 4.75 13.09 -11.62
N THR A 176 5.17 13.86 -12.62
CA THR A 176 5.09 15.33 -12.61
C THR A 176 4.13 15.92 -13.65
N ALA A 177 3.61 15.09 -14.54
CA ALA A 177 2.56 15.44 -15.49
C ALA A 177 1.19 14.99 -14.96
N GLU A 178 0.13 15.68 -15.35
CA GLU A 178 -1.22 15.47 -14.79
C GLU A 178 -1.77 14.05 -15.01
N ASP A 179 -1.42 13.42 -16.11
CA ASP A 179 -1.79 12.09 -16.54
C ASP A 179 -0.84 10.97 -16.04
N HIS A 180 0.26 11.35 -15.36
CA HIS A 180 1.25 10.42 -14.82
C HIS A 180 1.26 10.43 -13.29
N TRP A 181 0.71 9.40 -12.68
CA TRP A 181 0.58 9.31 -11.22
C TRP A 181 1.91 9.15 -10.51
N HIS A 182 2.04 9.83 -9.37
CA HIS A 182 3.23 9.73 -8.52
C HIS A 182 3.10 8.55 -7.56
N ASP A 183 4.04 7.61 -7.61
CA ASP A 183 4.06 6.44 -6.73
C ASP A 183 5.49 6.01 -6.36
N VAL A 184 5.61 5.15 -5.35
CA VAL A 184 6.90 4.60 -4.89
C VAL A 184 6.75 3.10 -4.68
N ASP A 185 7.59 2.33 -5.37
CA ASP A 185 7.73 0.89 -5.19
C ASP A 185 9.11 0.54 -4.58
N LEU A 186 9.25 -0.69 -4.13
CA LEU A 186 10.48 -1.27 -3.63
C LEU A 186 10.90 -2.46 -4.50
N HIS A 187 12.16 -2.44 -4.94
CA HIS A 187 12.87 -3.63 -5.41
C HIS A 187 13.62 -4.25 -4.22
N LEU A 188 13.46 -5.54 -4.03
CA LEU A 188 13.96 -6.28 -2.88
C LEU A 188 14.71 -7.53 -3.32
N GLU A 189 15.89 -7.77 -2.74
CA GLU A 189 16.64 -9.01 -2.79
C GLU A 189 16.99 -9.47 -1.37
N GLY A 190 17.14 -10.77 -1.17
CA GLY A 190 17.53 -11.33 0.13
C GLY A 190 16.39 -12.01 0.89
N PRO A 191 16.56 -12.31 2.18
CA PRO A 191 15.64 -13.14 2.97
C PRO A 191 14.22 -12.60 3.07
N GLY A 192 14.00 -11.29 2.95
CA GLY A 192 12.67 -10.67 2.96
C GLY A 192 11.77 -11.11 1.81
N VAL A 193 12.34 -11.55 0.67
CA VAL A 193 11.57 -11.99 -0.50
C VAL A 193 10.68 -13.20 -0.18
N GLN A 194 11.12 -14.09 0.73
CA GLN A 194 10.29 -15.23 1.15
C GLN A 194 8.97 -14.80 1.78
N TRP A 195 8.95 -13.66 2.47
CA TRP A 195 7.72 -13.15 3.09
C TRP A 195 6.79 -12.49 2.08
N LEU A 196 7.34 -11.87 1.02
CA LEU A 196 6.53 -11.47 -0.15
C LEU A 196 5.92 -12.70 -0.82
N GLN A 197 6.71 -13.74 -1.03
CA GLN A 197 6.25 -15.01 -1.61
C GLN A 197 5.19 -15.68 -0.72
N SER A 198 5.34 -15.64 0.60
CA SER A 198 4.35 -16.17 1.54
C SER A 198 3.02 -15.42 1.45
N ALA A 199 3.06 -14.09 1.35
CA ALA A 199 1.86 -13.27 1.18
C ALA A 199 1.15 -13.54 -0.15
N PHE A 200 1.90 -13.80 -1.24
CA PHE A 200 1.32 -14.27 -2.50
C PHE A 200 0.69 -15.65 -2.33
N ALA A 201 1.41 -16.60 -1.74
CA ALA A 201 0.97 -18.00 -1.59
C ALA A 201 -0.31 -18.12 -0.74
N GLU A 202 -0.50 -17.23 0.25
CA GLU A 202 -1.75 -17.15 1.03
C GLU A 202 -2.96 -16.89 0.12
N ASN A 203 -2.93 -15.82 -0.67
CA ASN A 203 -4.03 -15.45 -1.57
C ASN A 203 -4.16 -16.43 -2.75
N TRP A 204 -3.04 -16.97 -3.25
CA TRP A 204 -3.06 -18.00 -4.29
C TRP A 204 -3.78 -19.26 -3.83
N ARG A 205 -3.48 -19.75 -2.60
CA ARG A 205 -4.15 -20.90 -2.00
C ARG A 205 -5.64 -20.66 -1.81
N GLU A 206 -6.05 -19.46 -1.37
CA GLU A 206 -7.47 -19.11 -1.26
C GLU A 206 -8.16 -19.18 -2.62
N ALA A 207 -7.54 -18.67 -3.67
CA ALA A 207 -8.12 -18.59 -5.01
C ALA A 207 -8.17 -19.94 -5.76
N THR A 208 -7.18 -20.81 -5.53
CA THR A 208 -6.93 -21.99 -6.38
C THR A 208 -6.92 -23.31 -5.64
N HIS A 209 -6.86 -23.29 -4.30
CA HIS A 209 -6.63 -24.45 -3.41
C HIS A 209 -5.26 -25.13 -3.60
N GLU A 210 -4.35 -24.55 -4.41
CA GLU A 210 -2.99 -25.03 -4.58
C GLU A 210 -2.07 -24.50 -3.50
N ILE A 211 -1.32 -25.39 -2.85
CA ILE A 211 -0.24 -25.03 -1.92
C ILE A 211 1.05 -24.95 -2.70
N LEU A 212 1.65 -23.78 -2.75
CA LEU A 212 2.96 -23.57 -3.38
C LEU A 212 4.06 -24.08 -2.46
N GLY A 213 5.03 -24.79 -3.01
CA GLY A 213 6.17 -25.33 -2.29
C GLY A 213 7.37 -25.60 -3.17
N GLY A 214 8.48 -25.98 -2.55
CA GLY A 214 9.72 -26.33 -3.23
C GLY A 214 10.62 -25.12 -3.57
N ALA A 215 11.86 -25.45 -3.97
CA ALA A 215 12.92 -24.45 -4.16
C ALA A 215 12.65 -23.44 -5.30
N ALA A 216 11.75 -23.76 -6.23
CA ALA A 216 11.36 -22.82 -7.29
C ALA A 216 10.63 -21.58 -6.74
N TYR A 217 9.89 -21.72 -5.64
CA TYR A 217 9.15 -20.62 -5.01
C TYR A 217 9.76 -20.18 -3.66
N PHE A 218 10.37 -21.10 -2.93
CA PHE A 218 10.97 -20.89 -1.62
C PHE A 218 12.41 -21.46 -1.61
N PRO A 219 13.33 -20.83 -2.37
CA PRO A 219 14.74 -21.20 -2.28
C PRO A 219 15.30 -20.92 -0.89
N LEU A 220 16.44 -21.51 -0.53
CA LEU A 220 17.13 -21.14 0.70
C LEU A 220 17.49 -19.66 0.65
N PRO A 221 17.17 -18.88 1.70
CA PRO A 221 17.44 -17.46 1.71
C PRO A 221 18.96 -17.19 1.72
N ALA A 222 19.41 -16.31 0.84
CA ALA A 222 20.78 -15.86 0.79
C ALA A 222 20.87 -14.35 1.06
N PRO A 223 21.83 -13.87 1.85
CA PRO A 223 22.05 -12.45 2.02
C PRO A 223 22.39 -11.76 0.69
N ALA A 224 21.83 -10.56 0.49
CA ALA A 224 22.09 -9.72 -0.68
C ALA A 224 22.63 -8.33 -0.30
N GLY A 225 22.58 -7.96 1.00
CA GLY A 225 23.00 -6.67 1.53
C GLY A 225 22.86 -6.62 3.05
N ASP A 226 22.72 -5.42 3.61
CA ASP A 226 22.72 -5.21 5.06
C ASP A 226 21.40 -4.64 5.61
N VAL A 227 20.41 -4.40 4.75
CA VAL A 227 19.15 -3.79 5.15
C VAL A 227 18.35 -4.74 6.06
N ARG A 228 17.83 -4.17 7.15
CA ARG A 228 16.87 -4.82 8.03
C ARG A 228 15.48 -4.37 7.69
N LEU A 229 14.60 -5.30 7.36
CA LEU A 229 13.23 -5.00 7.00
C LEU A 229 12.26 -6.12 7.42
N GLN A 230 10.99 -5.77 7.43
CA GLN A 230 9.88 -6.62 7.81
C GLN A 230 8.77 -6.51 6.76
N ILE A 231 8.31 -7.64 6.27
CA ILE A 231 7.16 -7.69 5.36
C ILE A 231 5.90 -7.92 6.20
N VAL A 232 5.03 -6.95 6.25
CA VAL A 232 3.82 -7.00 7.07
C VAL A 232 2.60 -7.20 6.16
N ALA A 233 2.12 -8.43 6.10
CA ALA A 233 0.89 -8.79 5.41
C ALA A 233 -0.30 -8.67 6.39
N SER A 234 -1.37 -8.04 5.93
CA SER A 234 -2.60 -7.84 6.68
C SER A 234 -3.76 -8.48 5.91
N SER A 235 -4.63 -9.19 6.62
CA SER A 235 -5.85 -9.79 6.08
C SER A 235 -6.94 -9.79 7.17
N PRO A 236 -7.77 -8.73 7.25
CA PRO A 236 -8.80 -8.61 8.28
C PRO A 236 -9.79 -9.76 8.26
N VAL A 237 -10.09 -10.34 7.10
CA VAL A 237 -10.94 -11.55 6.97
C VAL A 237 -10.33 -12.74 7.71
N ALA A 238 -9.00 -12.84 7.74
CA ALA A 238 -8.28 -13.85 8.50
C ALA A 238 -7.95 -13.40 9.93
N GLY A 239 -8.45 -12.25 10.38
CA GLY A 239 -8.24 -11.72 11.73
C GLY A 239 -6.93 -10.94 11.92
N SER A 240 -6.20 -10.61 10.84
CA SER A 240 -4.94 -9.87 10.92
C SER A 240 -5.13 -8.40 10.57
N TYR A 241 -4.90 -7.53 11.56
CA TYR A 241 -4.86 -6.06 11.43
C TYR A 241 -3.43 -5.52 11.52
N ALA A 242 -2.45 -6.30 11.06
CA ALA A 242 -1.03 -6.02 11.25
C ALA A 242 -0.60 -4.67 10.63
N ALA A 243 -1.12 -4.28 9.46
CA ALA A 243 -0.82 -2.99 8.84
C ALA A 243 -1.31 -1.80 9.69
N TYR A 244 -2.50 -1.90 10.28
CA TYR A 244 -3.04 -0.89 11.19
C TYR A 244 -2.18 -0.76 12.45
N THR A 245 -1.83 -1.88 13.07
CA THR A 245 -0.98 -1.94 14.27
C THR A 245 0.41 -1.38 13.99
N LEU A 246 1.01 -1.72 12.83
CA LEU A 246 2.30 -1.19 12.38
C LEU A 246 2.31 0.33 12.38
N VAL A 247 1.31 0.94 11.74
CA VAL A 247 1.20 2.40 11.61
C VAL A 247 0.99 3.06 12.97
N LEU A 248 0.07 2.54 13.79
CA LEU A 248 -0.21 3.08 15.12
C LEU A 248 1.01 3.04 16.03
N LEU A 249 1.72 1.90 16.11
CA LEU A 249 2.93 1.77 16.92
C LEU A 249 4.02 2.74 16.46
N ALA A 250 4.23 2.88 15.15
CA ALA A 250 5.23 3.80 14.62
C ALA A 250 4.92 5.26 14.97
N ILE A 251 3.66 5.71 14.84
CA ILE A 251 3.24 7.07 15.24
C ILE A 251 3.40 7.28 16.75
N ALA A 252 3.02 6.28 17.56
CA ALA A 252 3.14 6.37 19.01
C ALA A 252 4.61 6.46 19.47
N SER A 253 5.52 5.80 18.72
CA SER A 253 6.96 5.73 19.00
C SER A 253 7.75 6.94 18.50
N ALA A 254 7.14 7.84 17.73
CA ALA A 254 7.78 9.04 17.20
C ALA A 254 8.21 10.01 18.29
N ARG A 255 9.40 10.62 18.14
CA ARG A 255 9.98 11.63 19.02
C ARG A 255 10.22 12.97 18.34
N GLN A 256 10.51 13.00 17.04
CA GLN A 256 10.88 14.21 16.30
C GLN A 256 9.88 14.51 15.17
N SER A 257 9.60 13.51 14.30
CA SER A 257 8.78 13.74 13.12
C SER A 257 8.02 12.49 12.66
N VAL A 258 6.82 12.73 12.12
CA VAL A 258 6.03 11.76 11.35
C VAL A 258 5.70 12.40 10.01
N LEU A 259 6.17 11.80 8.92
CA LEU A 259 5.93 12.23 7.54
C LEU A 259 5.07 11.18 6.87
N VAL A 260 3.88 11.53 6.43
CA VAL A 260 2.93 10.61 5.79
C VAL A 260 2.63 11.08 4.38
N THR A 261 2.82 10.21 3.39
CA THR A 261 2.27 10.39 2.04
C THR A 261 1.18 9.36 1.82
N ASN A 262 -0.04 9.80 1.53
CA ASN A 262 -1.15 8.86 1.33
C ASN A 262 -2.24 9.44 0.43
N PRO A 263 -2.73 8.67 -0.59
CA PRO A 263 -3.74 9.15 -1.52
C PRO A 263 -5.13 9.23 -0.90
N TYR A 264 -5.47 8.29 -0.01
CA TYR A 264 -6.78 8.20 0.64
C TYR A 264 -6.58 8.30 2.15
N PHE A 265 -6.76 9.51 2.66
CA PHE A 265 -6.47 9.87 4.04
C PHE A 265 -7.79 10.10 4.79
N VAL A 266 -8.49 9.01 5.10
CA VAL A 266 -9.79 9.00 5.81
C VAL A 266 -9.61 8.26 7.13
N LEU A 267 -9.16 8.99 8.14
CA LEU A 267 -8.75 8.42 9.42
C LEU A 267 -9.95 8.00 10.26
N ASP A 268 -9.82 6.89 10.98
CA ASP A 268 -10.68 6.60 12.11
C ASP A 268 -10.33 7.46 13.34
N THR A 269 -11.14 7.35 14.36
CA THR A 269 -10.95 8.15 15.61
C THR A 269 -9.62 7.81 16.29
N GLN A 270 -9.19 6.55 16.28
CA GLN A 270 -7.97 6.14 16.98
C GLN A 270 -6.71 6.66 16.25
N MET A 271 -6.68 6.55 14.92
CA MET A 271 -5.57 7.06 14.11
C MET A 271 -5.48 8.60 14.22
N THR A 272 -6.62 9.29 14.17
CA THR A 272 -6.70 10.74 14.40
C THR A 272 -6.12 11.09 15.77
N ASN A 273 -6.54 10.39 16.83
CA ASN A 273 -6.04 10.63 18.18
C ASN A 273 -4.55 10.33 18.32
N ALA A 274 -4.03 9.31 17.65
CA ALA A 274 -2.59 8.98 17.65
C ALA A 274 -1.76 10.11 17.03
N MET A 275 -2.18 10.67 15.90
CA MET A 275 -1.50 11.83 15.27
C MET A 275 -1.56 13.08 16.13
N LEU A 276 -2.73 13.38 16.71
CA LEU A 276 -2.90 14.51 17.62
C LEU A 276 -2.07 14.35 18.91
N ALA A 277 -1.98 13.13 19.45
CA ALA A 277 -1.16 12.83 20.60
C ALA A 277 0.34 12.99 20.27
N ALA A 278 0.80 12.59 19.10
CA ALA A 278 2.16 12.83 18.62
C ALA A 278 2.45 14.34 18.54
N ALA A 279 1.57 15.12 17.90
CA ALA A 279 1.71 16.58 17.81
C ALA A 279 1.75 17.25 19.20
N ARG A 280 0.90 16.84 20.15
CA ARG A 280 0.91 17.34 21.54
C ARG A 280 2.20 17.01 22.28
N ARG A 281 2.90 15.92 21.92
CA ARG A 281 4.24 15.60 22.46
C ARG A 281 5.36 16.44 21.84
N GLY A 282 5.05 17.33 20.89
CA GLY A 282 6.03 18.15 20.19
C GLY A 282 6.59 17.48 18.92
N VAL A 283 6.06 16.32 18.51
CA VAL A 283 6.44 15.66 17.25
C VAL A 283 5.90 16.46 16.08
N ARG A 284 6.75 16.75 15.09
CA ARG A 284 6.32 17.41 13.85
C ARG A 284 5.60 16.43 12.95
N VAL A 285 4.28 16.49 12.90
CA VAL A 285 3.45 15.62 12.05
C VAL A 285 3.11 16.34 10.76
N ARG A 286 3.55 15.81 9.61
CA ARG A 286 3.29 16.34 8.26
C ARG A 286 2.63 15.28 7.39
N VAL A 287 1.57 15.68 6.69
CA VAL A 287 0.79 14.82 5.83
C VAL A 287 0.73 15.40 4.43
N LEU A 288 1.08 14.60 3.43
CA LEU A 288 0.97 14.92 2.03
C LEU A 288 -0.12 14.07 1.39
N THR A 289 -1.14 14.72 0.84
CA THR A 289 -2.30 14.12 0.18
C THR A 289 -2.41 14.62 -1.26
N PRO A 290 -3.20 13.99 -2.14
CA PRO A 290 -3.39 14.51 -3.49
C PRO A 290 -4.24 15.79 -3.50
N GLY A 291 -3.81 16.79 -4.23
CA GLY A 291 -4.60 17.97 -4.59
C GLY A 291 -5.63 17.67 -5.68
N LYS A 292 -5.25 16.79 -6.62
CA LYS A 292 -6.12 16.20 -7.65
C LYS A 292 -6.38 14.74 -7.28
N ILE A 293 -7.60 14.28 -7.37
CA ILE A 293 -7.98 12.93 -6.95
C ILE A 293 -8.91 12.28 -7.99
N ASP A 294 -8.82 10.97 -8.08
CA ASP A 294 -9.67 10.14 -8.94
C ASP A 294 -11.08 9.89 -8.34
N HIS A 295 -11.22 9.97 -7.02
CA HIS A 295 -12.48 9.70 -6.30
C HIS A 295 -12.93 10.89 -5.43
N ASN A 296 -13.85 11.72 -5.95
CA ASN A 296 -14.34 12.92 -5.26
C ASN A 296 -14.99 12.64 -3.88
N LEU A 297 -15.62 11.46 -3.70
CA LEU A 297 -16.21 11.07 -2.41
C LEU A 297 -15.12 10.87 -1.35
N VAL A 298 -14.01 10.19 -1.70
CA VAL A 298 -12.88 9.98 -0.79
C VAL A 298 -12.24 11.31 -0.43
N ARG A 299 -12.07 12.23 -1.39
CA ARG A 299 -11.58 13.59 -1.12
C ARG A 299 -12.45 14.33 -0.11
N SER A 300 -13.78 14.27 -0.30
CA SER A 300 -14.70 14.93 0.62
C SER A 300 -14.62 14.34 2.04
N ALA A 301 -14.50 13.00 2.15
CA ALA A 301 -14.32 12.34 3.43
C ALA A 301 -12.99 12.73 4.10
N SER A 302 -11.88 12.75 3.36
CA SER A 302 -10.55 13.17 3.86
C SER A 302 -10.56 14.60 4.39
N ARG A 303 -11.11 15.53 3.63
CA ARG A 303 -11.13 16.96 3.99
C ARG A 303 -12.00 17.29 5.20
N HIS A 304 -12.97 16.44 5.52
CA HIS A 304 -13.78 16.59 6.72
C HIS A 304 -12.92 16.60 8.00
N ASP A 305 -11.94 15.71 8.07
CA ASP A 305 -11.12 15.53 9.27
C ASP A 305 -9.95 16.54 9.38
N TYR A 306 -9.63 17.28 8.31
CA TYR A 306 -8.54 18.25 8.31
C TYR A 306 -8.65 19.29 9.42
N GLY A 307 -9.87 19.72 9.76
CA GLY A 307 -10.08 20.75 10.78
C GLY A 307 -9.50 20.39 12.14
N ALA A 308 -9.80 19.20 12.64
CA ALA A 308 -9.29 18.72 13.94
C ALA A 308 -7.77 18.54 13.91
N LEU A 309 -7.22 18.00 12.82
CA LEU A 309 -5.79 17.78 12.64
C LEU A 309 -5.02 19.10 12.58
N LEU A 310 -5.49 20.07 11.78
CA LEU A 310 -4.88 21.39 11.64
C LEU A 310 -4.90 22.17 12.96
N GLN A 311 -6.03 22.15 13.70
CA GLN A 311 -6.11 22.77 15.03
C GLN A 311 -5.19 22.09 16.05
N GLY A 312 -4.97 20.79 15.91
CA GLY A 312 -4.09 20.00 16.76
C GLY A 312 -2.60 20.09 16.40
N GLY A 313 -2.23 20.93 15.42
CA GLY A 313 -0.83 21.17 15.06
C GLY A 313 -0.26 20.24 13.96
N VAL A 314 -1.10 19.42 13.32
CA VAL A 314 -0.70 18.63 12.16
C VAL A 314 -0.62 19.53 10.93
N GLU A 315 0.48 19.46 10.18
CA GLU A 315 0.66 20.20 8.94
C GLU A 315 0.15 19.35 7.76
N ILE A 316 -0.76 19.88 6.95
CA ILE A 316 -1.35 19.17 5.79
C ILE A 316 -0.99 19.90 4.51
N PHE A 317 -0.59 19.10 3.51
CA PHE A 317 -0.18 19.57 2.19
C PHE A 317 -0.94 18.80 1.10
N GLU A 318 -1.32 19.48 0.03
CA GLU A 318 -1.95 18.89 -1.15
C GLU A 318 -1.00 18.96 -2.35
N TYR A 319 -0.54 17.82 -2.85
CA TYR A 319 0.32 17.70 -4.04
C TYR A 319 -0.42 18.16 -5.30
N GLN A 320 0.20 19.03 -6.11
CA GLN A 320 -0.47 19.71 -7.22
C GLN A 320 -0.05 19.20 -8.61
N ALA A 321 1.11 18.55 -8.74
CA ALA A 321 1.66 18.24 -10.06
C ALA A 321 0.88 17.13 -10.78
N SER A 322 0.55 16.05 -10.06
CA SER A 322 -0.17 14.91 -10.61
C SER A 322 -1.07 14.28 -9.55
N LEU A 323 -1.68 13.13 -9.82
CA LEU A 323 -2.31 12.34 -8.77
C LEU A 323 -1.22 11.65 -7.94
N LEU A 324 -1.15 12.02 -6.66
CA LEU A 324 -0.28 11.38 -5.67
C LEU A 324 -0.90 10.05 -5.24
N HIS A 325 -0.23 8.93 -5.50
CA HIS A 325 -0.76 7.61 -5.17
C HIS A 325 0.16 6.79 -4.24
N ALA A 326 1.33 7.29 -3.88
CA ALA A 326 2.25 6.65 -2.94
C ALA A 326 1.65 6.49 -1.54
N LYS A 327 1.96 5.37 -0.87
CA LYS A 327 1.57 5.09 0.51
C LYS A 327 2.85 4.86 1.31
N THR A 328 3.35 5.94 1.91
CA THR A 328 4.61 5.92 2.64
C THR A 328 4.49 6.63 3.98
N MET A 329 5.27 6.20 4.95
CA MET A 329 5.45 6.91 6.21
C MET A 329 6.91 6.85 6.63
N VAL A 330 7.44 7.96 7.14
CA VAL A 330 8.78 8.05 7.73
C VAL A 330 8.65 8.57 9.14
N VAL A 331 9.34 7.93 10.09
CA VAL A 331 9.38 8.34 11.49
C VAL A 331 10.82 8.61 11.89
N ASP A 332 11.06 9.83 12.38
CA ASP A 332 12.33 10.30 12.96
C ASP A 332 13.56 10.08 12.03
N ALA A 333 13.36 10.03 10.70
CA ALA A 333 14.40 9.71 9.70
C ALA A 333 15.19 8.41 10.00
N THR A 334 14.62 7.53 10.82
CA THR A 334 15.25 6.29 11.31
C THR A 334 14.53 5.05 10.84
N TRP A 335 13.20 5.12 10.83
CA TRP A 335 12.30 4.06 10.40
C TRP A 335 11.37 4.55 9.30
N ALA A 336 11.05 3.66 8.36
CA ALA A 336 10.09 4.00 7.31
C ALA A 336 9.24 2.80 6.92
N THR A 337 8.07 3.06 6.32
CA THR A 337 7.26 2.05 5.68
C THR A 337 6.74 2.53 4.34
N LEU A 338 6.61 1.61 3.41
CA LEU A 338 5.88 1.77 2.15
C LEU A 338 5.08 0.50 1.85
N GLY A 339 4.06 0.63 1.01
CA GLY A 339 3.27 -0.54 0.62
C GLY A 339 1.96 -0.19 -0.09
N SER A 340 0.99 -1.06 0.09
CA SER A 340 -0.32 -0.92 -0.55
C SER A 340 -1.36 -0.22 0.31
N THR A 341 -1.13 -0.07 1.63
CA THR A 341 -2.13 0.35 2.62
C THR A 341 -2.45 1.83 2.54
N ASN A 342 -3.68 2.18 2.21
CA ASN A 342 -4.20 3.53 2.39
C ASN A 342 -4.53 3.78 3.88
N PHE A 343 -4.53 5.05 4.27
CA PHE A 343 -4.95 5.46 5.61
C PHE A 343 -6.47 5.67 5.62
N ASP A 344 -7.18 4.58 5.35
CA ASP A 344 -8.64 4.52 5.37
C ASP A 344 -9.13 3.20 5.97
N ASN A 345 -10.41 3.17 6.34
CA ASN A 345 -11.00 2.00 6.96
C ASN A 345 -11.06 0.79 6.01
N ARG A 346 -11.16 1.01 4.70
CA ARG A 346 -11.14 -0.07 3.71
C ARG A 346 -9.83 -0.85 3.75
N SER A 347 -8.70 -0.15 3.73
CA SER A 347 -7.38 -0.78 3.80
C SER A 347 -7.11 -1.40 5.18
N PHE A 348 -7.53 -0.75 6.26
CA PHE A 348 -7.26 -1.25 7.60
C PHE A 348 -8.17 -2.40 8.06
N ALA A 349 -9.43 -2.45 7.58
CA ALA A 349 -10.42 -3.38 8.10
C ALA A 349 -11.06 -4.32 7.06
N LEU A 350 -10.81 -4.15 5.78
CA LEU A 350 -11.45 -4.93 4.73
C LEU A 350 -10.48 -5.60 3.77
N ASN A 351 -9.47 -4.88 3.28
CA ASN A 351 -8.60 -5.38 2.22
C ASN A 351 -7.47 -6.25 2.78
N ASP A 352 -7.01 -7.18 1.94
CA ASP A 352 -5.70 -7.79 2.13
C ASP A 352 -4.64 -6.79 1.66
N GLU A 353 -3.76 -6.37 2.57
CA GLU A 353 -2.74 -5.34 2.35
C GLU A 353 -1.33 -5.88 2.60
N LEU A 354 -0.32 -5.16 2.12
CA LEU A 354 1.08 -5.48 2.38
C LEU A 354 1.90 -4.21 2.52
N ASN A 355 2.67 -4.13 3.60
CA ASN A 355 3.62 -3.06 3.87
C ASN A 355 5.02 -3.62 4.11
N VAL A 356 6.03 -2.83 3.81
CA VAL A 356 7.42 -3.10 4.17
C VAL A 356 7.83 -2.12 5.25
N GLY A 357 8.08 -2.60 6.47
CA GLY A 357 8.70 -1.81 7.53
C GLY A 357 10.22 -1.88 7.39
N MET A 358 10.89 -0.75 7.21
CA MET A 358 12.34 -0.66 7.00
C MET A 358 13.01 -0.07 8.24
N HIS A 359 13.85 -0.89 8.88
CA HIS A 359 14.67 -0.50 10.04
C HIS A 359 16.07 -0.11 9.56
N ASP A 360 16.11 0.84 8.63
CA ASP A 360 17.33 1.30 7.97
C ASP A 360 17.30 2.83 7.85
N PRO A 361 18.19 3.54 8.60
CA PRO A 361 18.20 5.00 8.57
C PRO A 361 18.58 5.59 7.20
N ALA A 362 19.31 4.87 6.36
CA ALA A 362 19.68 5.38 5.03
C ALA A 362 18.45 5.39 4.11
N LEU A 363 17.66 4.30 4.11
CA LEU A 363 16.39 4.24 3.38
C LEU A 363 15.36 5.22 3.94
N ALA A 364 15.26 5.34 5.27
CA ALA A 364 14.35 6.30 5.91
C ALA A 364 14.67 7.74 5.50
N ARG A 365 15.95 8.14 5.53
CA ARG A 365 16.39 9.47 5.04
C ARG A 365 16.10 9.63 3.54
N ARG A 366 16.32 8.60 2.73
CA ARG A 366 16.01 8.68 1.30
C ARG A 366 14.51 8.87 1.04
N MET A 367 13.65 8.22 1.81
CA MET A 367 12.20 8.43 1.74
C MET A 367 11.80 9.82 2.24
N GLN A 368 12.46 10.34 3.27
CA GLN A 368 12.29 11.73 3.70
C GLN A 368 12.67 12.72 2.60
N GLU A 369 13.78 12.52 1.88
CA GLU A 369 14.19 13.36 0.75
C GLU A 369 13.13 13.37 -0.37
N ILE A 370 12.49 12.21 -0.64
CA ILE A 370 11.38 12.12 -1.59
C ILE A 370 10.22 12.98 -1.09
N PHE A 371 9.81 12.83 0.16
CA PHE A 371 8.74 13.61 0.78
C PHE A 371 9.00 15.13 0.72
N GLU A 372 10.20 15.58 1.09
CA GLU A 372 10.56 17.01 1.06
C GLU A 372 10.54 17.58 -0.38
N ARG A 373 11.00 16.82 -1.36
CA ARG A 373 10.93 17.19 -2.79
C ARG A 373 9.49 17.30 -3.28
N ASP A 374 8.62 16.40 -2.83
CA ASP A 374 7.20 16.43 -3.18
C ASP A 374 6.50 17.64 -2.56
N LEU A 375 6.92 18.09 -1.38
CA LEU A 375 6.42 19.32 -0.75
C LEU A 375 6.70 20.59 -1.59
N GLU A 376 7.78 20.62 -2.38
CA GLU A 376 8.09 21.76 -3.27
C GLU A 376 6.98 21.97 -4.32
N ARG A 377 6.20 20.90 -4.61
CA ARG A 377 5.09 20.89 -5.57
C ARG A 377 3.73 20.80 -4.88
N ALA A 378 3.70 21.05 -3.59
CA ALA A 378 2.48 20.92 -2.79
C ALA A 378 2.03 22.29 -2.25
N ARG A 379 0.72 22.42 -2.10
CA ARG A 379 0.11 23.57 -1.45
C ARG A 379 -0.15 23.24 0.02
N ARG A 380 0.38 24.03 0.93
CA ARG A 380 0.04 23.93 2.34
C ARG A 380 -1.43 24.34 2.57
N ILE A 381 -2.14 23.57 3.37
CA ILE A 381 -3.50 23.89 3.82
C ILE A 381 -3.39 24.51 5.21
N ASP A 382 -3.82 25.74 5.34
CA ASP A 382 -3.95 26.39 6.64
C ASP A 382 -5.40 26.28 7.18
N TYR A 383 -5.55 26.34 8.49
CA TYR A 383 -6.86 26.19 9.14
C TYR A 383 -7.87 27.27 8.72
N GLU A 384 -7.43 28.52 8.54
CA GLU A 384 -8.32 29.62 8.18
C GLU A 384 -8.85 29.47 6.75
N SER A 385 -8.02 29.11 5.79
CA SER A 385 -8.46 28.85 4.42
C SER A 385 -9.36 27.59 4.36
N TRP A 386 -9.05 26.54 5.13
CA TRP A 386 -9.92 25.37 5.25
C TRP A 386 -11.28 25.72 5.85
N ARG A 387 -11.31 26.54 6.89
CA ARG A 387 -12.56 26.98 7.55
C ARG A 387 -13.45 27.80 6.63
N ARG A 388 -12.86 28.60 5.73
CA ARG A 388 -13.57 29.45 4.74
C ARG A 388 -13.96 28.75 3.46
N ARG A 389 -13.74 27.42 3.36
CA ARG A 389 -14.10 26.65 2.16
C ARG A 389 -15.59 26.77 1.84
N GLY A 390 -15.95 26.62 0.54
CA GLY A 390 -17.30 26.86 0.03
C GLY A 390 -18.39 26.00 0.69
N ILE A 391 -19.61 26.52 0.74
CA ILE A 391 -20.77 25.81 1.33
C ILE A 391 -21.00 24.47 0.61
N LYS A 392 -20.79 24.40 -0.72
CA LYS A 392 -20.93 23.15 -1.49
C LYS A 392 -19.94 22.08 -1.01
N GLU A 393 -18.68 22.43 -0.76
CA GLU A 393 -17.67 21.50 -0.26
C GLU A 393 -18.06 21.00 1.13
N ARG A 394 -18.46 21.87 2.05
CA ARG A 394 -18.90 21.51 3.40
C ARG A 394 -20.13 20.59 3.37
N LEU A 395 -21.08 20.84 2.48
CA LEU A 395 -22.25 20.00 2.32
C LEU A 395 -21.85 18.58 1.82
N MET A 396 -21.00 18.51 0.81
CA MET A 396 -20.51 17.22 0.29
C MET A 396 -19.72 16.43 1.34
N GLU A 397 -18.87 17.08 2.12
CA GLU A 397 -18.14 16.49 3.24
C GLU A 397 -19.09 15.89 4.29
N THR A 398 -20.21 16.58 4.58
CA THR A 398 -21.23 16.09 5.52
C THR A 398 -22.04 14.93 4.94
N LEU A 399 -22.42 14.99 3.67
CA LEU A 399 -23.19 13.95 2.99
C LEU A 399 -22.43 12.62 2.84
N VAL A 400 -21.10 12.65 2.84
CA VAL A 400 -20.27 11.44 2.73
C VAL A 400 -20.11 10.72 4.07
N LEU A 401 -20.31 11.38 5.21
CA LEU A 401 -20.10 10.79 6.55
C LEU A 401 -20.81 9.45 6.78
N PRO A 402 -22.06 9.22 6.34
CA PRO A 402 -22.72 7.92 6.55
C PRO A 402 -22.03 6.74 5.87
N VAL A 403 -21.25 6.99 4.80
CA VAL A 403 -20.60 5.96 3.99
C VAL A 403 -19.07 5.99 4.11
N ARG A 404 -18.49 6.92 4.89
CA ARG A 404 -17.04 7.11 4.99
C ARG A 404 -16.28 5.84 5.40
N ASP A 405 -16.87 5.01 6.27
CA ASP A 405 -16.23 3.78 6.76
C ASP A 405 -16.26 2.64 5.72
N LEU A 406 -16.87 2.87 4.55
CA LEU A 406 -16.88 1.95 3.41
C LEU A 406 -15.92 2.39 2.29
N LEU A 407 -15.38 3.60 2.41
CA LEU A 407 -14.45 4.22 1.45
C LEU A 407 -13.01 3.73 1.65
#